data_a516b8917affb532c05729b969354339
#
_entry.id   a516b8917affb532c05729b969354339
#
_cell.length_a   1.000
_cell.length_b   1.000
_cell.length_c   1.000
_cell.angle_alpha   90.00
_cell.angle_beta   90.00
_cell.angle_gamma   90.00
#
_symmetry.space_group_name_H-M   'P 1'
#
loop_
_entity.id
_entity.type
_entity.pdbx_description
1 polymer ?
#
loop_
_entity_poly.entity_id
_entity_poly.type
_entity_poly.pdbx_seq_one_letter_code
_entity_poly.pdbx_strand_id
1 'polypeptide(L)'
;MLVRLLYVSQPVGPITTTITTLILEKSAAYNKKENITGVLCQGSGLWLQVLEGERSQVNFLYARIMADRIHHNVELLSMEEITQRRFGQWSMALVYLSKDDPMVQMAHPEFDPYTASAKDAFFILDELIKTGSPIVNTQ
;
A
#
# COMPACT_ATOMS: atom_id res chain seq x y z
N MET A 1 10.38 -17.32 5.77
CA MET A 1 9.18 -16.89 6.53
C MET A 1 8.44 -15.84 5.71
N LEU A 2 7.24 -16.14 5.33
CA LEU A 2 6.40 -15.21 4.56
C LEU A 2 5.74 -14.20 5.50
N VAL A 3 5.78 -12.93 5.14
CA VAL A 3 5.22 -11.84 5.97
C VAL A 3 4.36 -10.89 5.13
N ARG A 4 3.50 -10.15 5.84
CA ARG A 4 2.72 -9.04 5.30
C ARG A 4 2.99 -7.80 6.13
N LEU A 5 3.39 -6.72 5.46
CA LEU A 5 3.69 -5.44 6.09
C LEU A 5 2.73 -4.38 5.57
N LEU A 6 2.22 -3.56 6.48
CA LEU A 6 1.35 -2.42 6.15
C LEU A 6 1.97 -1.15 6.75
N TYR A 7 2.11 -0.11 5.94
CA TYR A 7 2.58 1.19 6.42
C TYR A 7 1.79 2.32 5.77
N VAL A 8 1.84 3.49 6.39
CA VAL A 8 1.28 4.73 5.88
C VAL A 8 2.38 5.78 5.79
N SER A 9 2.28 6.66 4.80
CA SER A 9 3.19 7.79 4.65
C SER A 9 2.50 8.96 3.97
N GLN A 10 3.21 10.10 3.91
CA GLN A 10 2.73 11.30 3.23
C GLN A 10 3.71 11.65 2.11
N PRO A 11 3.25 11.82 0.87
CA PRO A 11 4.13 12.24 -0.22
C PRO A 11 4.64 13.67 0.02
N VAL A 12 5.85 13.94 -0.46
CA VAL A 12 6.44 15.27 -0.45
C VAL A 12 6.08 15.94 -1.78
N GLY A 13 5.37 17.07 -1.71
CA GLY A 13 4.94 17.79 -2.90
C GLY A 13 3.70 17.19 -3.57
N PRO A 14 3.28 17.78 -4.69
CA PRO A 14 2.07 17.34 -5.38
C PRO A 14 2.26 15.98 -6.05
N ILE A 15 1.23 15.15 -5.97
CA ILE A 15 1.19 13.88 -6.67
C ILE A 15 0.57 14.11 -8.05
N THR A 16 1.33 13.81 -9.10
CA THR A 16 0.85 13.87 -10.47
C THR A 16 0.63 12.46 -11.01
N THR A 17 -0.16 12.34 -12.07
CA THR A 17 -0.35 11.07 -12.78
C THR A 17 0.99 10.51 -13.28
N THR A 18 1.87 11.37 -13.76
CA THR A 18 3.20 10.96 -14.24
C THR A 18 4.03 10.36 -13.10
N ILE A 19 4.08 11.03 -11.95
CA ILE A 19 4.82 10.54 -10.77
C ILE A 19 4.24 9.21 -10.30
N THR A 20 2.93 9.10 -10.22
CA THR A 20 2.25 7.87 -9.80
C THR A 20 2.58 6.71 -10.73
N THR A 21 2.54 6.94 -12.04
CA THR A 21 2.86 5.92 -13.04
C THR A 21 4.30 5.45 -12.90
N LEU A 22 5.25 6.36 -12.72
CA LEU A 22 6.66 6.01 -12.54
C LEU A 22 6.89 5.19 -11.28
N ILE A 23 6.25 5.56 -10.17
CA ILE A 23 6.35 4.82 -8.91
C ILE A 23 5.80 3.41 -9.08
N LEU A 24 4.64 3.28 -9.71
CA LEU A 24 4.00 1.99 -9.97
C LEU A 24 4.88 1.07 -10.81
N GLU A 25 5.44 1.60 -11.91
CA GLU A 25 6.31 0.83 -12.81
C GLU A 25 7.57 0.36 -12.09
N LYS A 26 8.26 1.24 -11.37
CA LYS A 26 9.47 0.92 -10.63
C LYS A 26 9.19 -0.10 -9.53
N SER A 27 8.11 0.08 -8.79
CA SER A 27 7.71 -0.81 -7.71
C SER A 27 7.38 -2.19 -8.26
N ALA A 28 6.61 -2.26 -9.34
CA ALA A 28 6.24 -3.54 -9.94
C ALA A 28 7.45 -4.30 -10.46
N ALA A 29 8.38 -3.62 -11.11
CA ALA A 29 9.60 -4.23 -11.65
C ALA A 29 10.49 -4.78 -10.52
N TYR A 30 10.72 -3.97 -9.49
CA TYR A 30 11.50 -4.38 -8.32
C TYR A 30 10.83 -5.55 -7.60
N ASN A 31 9.53 -5.43 -7.33
CA ASN A 31 8.77 -6.43 -6.58
C ASN A 31 8.75 -7.77 -7.31
N LYS A 32 8.55 -7.76 -8.63
CA LYS A 32 8.59 -8.97 -9.43
C LYS A 32 9.93 -9.69 -9.31
N LYS A 33 11.02 -8.95 -9.40
CA LYS A 33 12.38 -9.49 -9.27
C LYS A 33 12.63 -10.12 -7.90
N GLU A 34 12.13 -9.48 -6.84
CA GLU A 34 12.36 -9.91 -5.46
C GLU A 34 11.21 -10.78 -4.92
N ASN A 35 10.29 -11.20 -5.77
CA ASN A 35 9.14 -12.02 -5.40
C ASN A 35 8.28 -11.37 -4.29
N ILE A 36 8.10 -10.06 -4.40
CA ILE A 36 7.24 -9.28 -3.52
C ILE A 36 5.95 -8.96 -4.27
N THR A 37 4.83 -8.99 -3.56
CA THR A 37 3.52 -8.61 -4.08
C THR A 37 2.89 -7.56 -3.17
N GLY A 38 1.90 -6.83 -3.65
CA GLY A 38 1.25 -5.85 -2.80
C GLY A 38 0.32 -4.88 -3.50
N VAL A 39 -0.13 -3.92 -2.71
CA VAL A 39 -1.09 -2.89 -3.13
C VAL A 39 -0.65 -1.55 -2.57
N LEU A 40 -0.66 -0.53 -3.43
CA LEU A 40 -0.47 0.87 -3.04
C LEU A 40 -1.81 1.59 -3.14
N CYS A 41 -2.27 2.12 -2.03
CA CYS A 41 -3.44 3.00 -2.00
C CYS A 41 -2.97 4.44 -1.92
N GLN A 42 -3.52 5.29 -2.77
CA GLN A 42 -3.12 6.69 -2.88
C GLN A 42 -4.36 7.57 -2.89
N GLY A 43 -4.34 8.64 -2.13
CA GLY A 43 -5.40 9.62 -2.10
C GLY A 43 -5.42 10.41 -0.80
N SER A 44 -6.09 11.56 -0.82
CA SER A 44 -6.23 12.43 0.36
C SER A 44 -4.89 12.83 0.98
N GLY A 45 -3.84 12.95 0.14
CA GLY A 45 -2.51 13.30 0.62
C GLY A 45 -1.79 12.19 1.36
N LEU A 46 -2.22 10.94 1.21
CA LEU A 46 -1.65 9.79 1.91
C LEU A 46 -1.30 8.67 0.94
N TRP A 47 -0.28 7.90 1.32
CA TRP A 47 0.03 6.61 0.74
C TRP A 47 -0.12 5.53 1.81
N LEU A 48 -0.90 4.50 1.50
CA LEU A 48 -1.09 3.33 2.34
C LEU A 48 -0.68 2.11 1.51
N GLN A 49 0.33 1.37 1.96
CA GLN A 49 0.88 0.29 1.15
C GLN A 49 0.98 -1.02 1.93
N VAL A 50 0.60 -2.11 1.25
CA VAL A 50 0.82 -3.48 1.72
C VAL A 50 1.90 -4.12 0.89
N LEU A 51 2.82 -4.81 1.56
CA LEU A 51 3.88 -5.60 0.94
C LEU A 51 3.83 -7.02 1.49
N GLU A 52 3.91 -8.01 0.60
CA GLU A 52 3.95 -9.42 0.98
C GLU A 52 5.14 -10.10 0.32
N GLY A 53 5.86 -10.91 1.08
CA GLY A 53 7.01 -11.63 0.58
C GLY A 53 7.83 -12.25 1.70
N GLU A 54 9.01 -12.73 1.35
CA GLU A 54 9.97 -13.24 2.31
C GLU A 54 10.38 -12.13 3.28
N ARG A 55 10.40 -12.43 4.58
CA ARG A 55 10.64 -11.43 5.63
C ARG A 55 11.89 -10.59 5.37
N SER A 56 13.01 -11.18 5.00
CA SER A 56 14.23 -10.44 4.75
C SER A 56 14.10 -9.49 3.57
N GLN A 57 13.40 -9.90 2.52
CA GLN A 57 13.19 -9.06 1.34
C GLN A 57 12.23 -7.90 1.61
N VAL A 58 11.15 -8.17 2.33
CA VAL A 58 10.19 -7.13 2.72
C VAL A 58 10.84 -6.12 3.67
N ASN A 59 11.62 -6.60 4.63
CA ASN A 59 12.33 -5.73 5.56
C ASN A 59 13.35 -4.83 4.85
N PHE A 60 14.10 -5.40 3.92
CA PHE A 60 15.08 -4.63 3.14
C PHE A 60 14.39 -3.54 2.31
N LEU A 61 13.27 -3.89 1.64
CA LEU A 61 12.52 -2.93 0.85
C LEU A 61 11.93 -1.82 1.73
N TYR A 62 11.36 -2.18 2.87
CA TYR A 62 10.78 -1.20 3.79
C TYR A 62 11.84 -0.21 4.30
N ALA A 63 13.03 -0.68 4.62
CA ALA A 63 14.14 0.19 5.03
C ALA A 63 14.49 1.21 3.93
N ARG A 64 14.49 0.78 2.67
CA ARG A 64 14.71 1.68 1.53
C ARG A 64 13.58 2.69 1.37
N ILE A 65 12.34 2.24 1.55
CA ILE A 65 11.16 3.11 1.50
C ILE A 65 11.26 4.19 2.58
N MET A 66 11.62 3.83 3.79
CA MET A 66 11.78 4.80 4.89
C MET A 66 12.85 5.85 4.59
N ALA A 67 13.89 5.47 3.87
CA ALA A 67 14.99 6.37 3.51
C ALA A 67 14.68 7.23 2.27
N ASP A 68 13.64 6.92 1.53
CA ASP A 68 13.30 7.63 0.30
C ASP A 68 12.68 8.99 0.61
N ARG A 69 13.22 10.03 -0.04
CA ARG A 69 12.80 11.41 0.20
C ARG A 69 11.53 11.83 -0.55
N ILE A 70 10.94 10.93 -1.33
CA ILE A 70 9.67 11.22 -2.02
C ILE A 70 8.49 11.30 -1.06
N HIS A 71 8.66 10.79 0.15
CA HIS A 71 7.65 10.85 1.20
C HIS A 71 8.29 11.13 2.58
N HIS A 72 7.44 11.39 3.55
CA HIS A 72 7.83 11.60 4.93
C HIS A 72 6.76 11.02 5.86
N ASN A 73 7.03 11.07 7.15
CA ASN A 73 6.10 10.59 8.17
C ASN A 73 5.68 9.14 7.91
N VAL A 74 6.65 8.29 7.60
CA VAL A 74 6.42 6.86 7.36
C VAL A 74 6.19 6.18 8.70
N GLU A 75 5.03 5.52 8.83
CA GLU A 75 4.68 4.82 10.06
C GLU A 75 4.27 3.39 9.75
N LEU A 76 4.91 2.44 10.44
CA LEU A 76 4.57 1.04 10.36
C LEU A 76 3.27 0.79 11.11
N LEU A 77 2.28 0.21 10.44
CA LEU A 77 1.00 -0.12 11.06
C LEU A 77 0.92 -1.59 11.46
N SER A 78 1.52 -2.48 10.66
CA SER A 78 1.48 -3.91 10.92
C SER A 78 2.61 -4.64 10.23
N MET A 79 3.16 -5.63 10.90
CA MET A 79 4.09 -6.61 10.34
C MET A 79 3.71 -7.95 10.93
N GLU A 80 3.24 -8.87 10.10
CA GLU A 80 2.76 -10.16 10.57
C GLU A 80 3.27 -11.32 9.73
N GLU A 81 3.46 -12.44 10.35
CA GLU A 81 3.74 -13.69 9.67
C GLU A 81 2.47 -14.23 9.05
N ILE A 82 2.55 -14.67 7.79
CA ILE A 82 1.41 -15.21 7.05
C ILE A 82 1.75 -16.57 6.47
N THR A 83 0.71 -17.35 6.16
CA THR A 83 0.87 -18.67 5.55
C THR A 83 0.65 -18.61 4.04
N GLN A 84 -0.12 -17.63 3.57
CA GLN A 84 -0.36 -17.42 2.14
C GLN A 84 -0.57 -15.95 1.85
N ARG A 85 -0.26 -15.57 0.62
CA ARG A 85 -0.44 -14.19 0.17
C ARG A 85 -1.91 -13.89 -0.09
N ARG A 86 -2.33 -12.66 0.25
CA ARG A 86 -3.65 -12.13 -0.09
C ARG A 86 -3.62 -11.45 -1.46
N PHE A 87 -2.48 -10.85 -1.82
CA PHE A 87 -2.29 -10.06 -3.03
C PHE A 87 -1.30 -10.71 -3.99
N GLY A 88 -1.27 -12.05 -4.02
CA GLY A 88 -0.23 -12.81 -4.71
C GLY A 88 -0.21 -12.67 -6.23
N GLN A 89 -1.29 -12.19 -6.83
CA GLN A 89 -1.37 -11.99 -8.28
C GLN A 89 -0.84 -10.62 -8.74
N TRP A 90 -0.51 -9.72 -7.80
CA TRP A 90 -0.12 -8.36 -8.13
C TRP A 90 1.32 -8.06 -7.68
N SER A 91 2.24 -7.83 -8.62
CA SER A 91 3.55 -7.27 -8.29
C SER A 91 3.41 -5.92 -7.62
N MET A 92 2.47 -5.11 -8.09
CA MET A 92 1.98 -3.92 -7.43
C MET A 92 0.68 -3.51 -8.11
N ALA A 93 -0.36 -3.29 -7.34
CA ALA A 93 -1.60 -2.70 -7.82
C ALA A 93 -1.76 -1.32 -7.18
N LEU A 94 -2.36 -0.40 -7.93
CA LEU A 94 -2.67 0.94 -7.45
C LEU A 94 -4.18 1.05 -7.24
N VAL A 95 -4.58 1.50 -6.06
CA VAL A 95 -5.98 1.77 -5.74
C VAL A 95 -6.07 3.20 -5.22
N TYR A 96 -7.06 3.97 -5.68
CA TYR A 96 -7.25 5.32 -5.17
C TYR A 96 -8.05 5.29 -3.88
N LEU A 97 -7.45 5.86 -2.83
CA LEU A 97 -8.10 6.04 -1.53
C LEU A 97 -8.86 7.35 -1.56
N SER A 98 -10.17 7.31 -1.57
CA SER A 98 -11.00 8.51 -1.59
C SER A 98 -11.80 8.63 -0.31
N LYS A 99 -11.67 9.78 0.37
CA LYS A 99 -12.54 10.12 1.50
C LYS A 99 -13.98 10.31 1.06
N ASP A 100 -14.18 10.61 -0.21
CA ASP A 100 -15.49 10.85 -0.78
C ASP A 100 -16.18 9.57 -1.27
N ASP A 101 -15.49 8.41 -1.15
CA ASP A 101 -16.09 7.13 -1.45
C ASP A 101 -17.28 6.91 -0.50
N PRO A 102 -18.51 6.74 -1.03
CA PRO A 102 -19.70 6.63 -0.18
C PRO A 102 -19.60 5.50 0.83
N MET A 103 -18.97 4.39 0.49
CA MET A 103 -18.83 3.26 1.38
C MET A 103 -17.89 3.58 2.54
N VAL A 104 -16.77 4.25 2.26
CA VAL A 104 -15.81 4.67 3.28
C VAL A 104 -16.48 5.70 4.22
N GLN A 105 -17.20 6.68 3.67
CA GLN A 105 -17.88 7.69 4.48
C GLN A 105 -19.00 7.12 5.36
N MET A 106 -19.78 6.18 4.83
CA MET A 106 -20.87 5.58 5.61
C MET A 106 -20.36 4.70 6.74
N ALA A 107 -19.35 3.88 6.45
CA ALA A 107 -18.86 2.90 7.42
C ALA A 107 -17.80 3.49 8.36
N HIS A 108 -16.98 4.43 7.87
CA HIS A 108 -15.81 4.94 8.58
C HIS A 108 -15.59 6.43 8.31
N PRO A 109 -16.51 7.30 8.77
CA PRO A 109 -16.47 8.73 8.44
C PRO A 109 -15.22 9.44 8.98
N GLU A 110 -14.59 8.89 10.02
CA GLU A 110 -13.41 9.47 10.65
C GLU A 110 -12.15 8.63 10.44
N PHE A 111 -12.13 7.83 9.37
CA PHE A 111 -10.97 6.99 9.10
C PHE A 111 -9.71 7.82 8.85
N ASP A 112 -8.70 7.59 9.69
CA ASP A 112 -7.36 8.14 9.56
C ASP A 112 -6.36 7.00 9.70
N PRO A 113 -5.59 6.66 8.65
CA PRO A 113 -4.62 5.55 8.74
C PRO A 113 -3.62 5.68 9.87
N TYR A 114 -3.23 6.90 10.25
CA TYR A 114 -2.27 7.11 11.33
C TYR A 114 -2.82 6.76 12.71
N THR A 115 -4.13 6.80 12.89
CA THR A 115 -4.77 6.52 14.19
C THR A 115 -5.56 5.23 14.21
N ALA A 116 -5.87 4.68 13.04
CA ALA A 116 -6.63 3.46 12.92
C ALA A 116 -5.80 2.24 13.38
N SER A 117 -6.49 1.22 13.89
CA SER A 117 -5.87 -0.07 14.10
C SER A 117 -5.49 -0.71 12.76
N ALA A 118 -4.52 -1.62 12.78
CA ALA A 118 -4.18 -2.38 11.58
C ALA A 118 -5.40 -3.13 11.03
N LYS A 119 -6.22 -3.67 11.90
CA LYS A 119 -7.46 -4.38 11.52
C LYS A 119 -8.41 -3.48 10.74
N ASP A 120 -8.64 -2.26 11.22
CA ASP A 120 -9.53 -1.32 10.55
C ASP A 120 -8.94 -0.83 9.22
N ALA A 121 -7.64 -0.59 9.16
CA ALA A 121 -6.96 -0.21 7.94
C ALA A 121 -7.08 -1.31 6.87
N PHE A 122 -6.87 -2.56 7.24
CA PHE A 122 -7.05 -3.70 6.32
C PHE A 122 -8.50 -3.86 5.87
N PHE A 123 -9.46 -3.65 6.76
CA PHE A 123 -10.87 -3.74 6.42
C PHE A 123 -11.25 -2.73 5.34
N ILE A 124 -10.82 -1.49 5.50
CA ILE A 124 -11.09 -0.43 4.51
C ILE A 124 -10.35 -0.71 3.20
N LEU A 125 -9.10 -1.16 3.27
CA LEU A 125 -8.34 -1.54 2.10
C LEU A 125 -9.08 -2.62 1.29
N ASP A 126 -9.60 -3.65 1.95
CA ASP A 126 -10.35 -4.72 1.31
C ASP A 126 -11.62 -4.20 0.63
N GLU A 127 -12.34 -3.29 1.27
CA GLU A 127 -13.52 -2.67 0.68
C GLU A 127 -13.20 -1.86 -0.56
N LEU A 128 -12.13 -1.07 -0.52
CA LEU A 128 -11.70 -0.28 -1.66
C LEU A 128 -11.29 -1.16 -2.85
N ILE A 129 -10.62 -2.27 -2.60
CA ILE A 129 -10.23 -3.21 -3.64
C ILE A 129 -11.47 -3.87 -4.28
N LYS A 130 -12.49 -4.18 -3.48
CA LYS A 130 -13.72 -4.80 -3.98
C LYS A 130 -14.57 -3.84 -4.82
N THR A 131 -14.64 -2.57 -4.43
CA THR A 131 -15.51 -1.59 -5.07
C THR A 131 -14.80 -0.78 -6.13
N GLY A 132 -13.49 -0.67 -6.04
CA GLY A 132 -12.66 0.04 -7.01
C GLY A 132 -12.18 -0.86 -8.12
N SER A 133 -11.54 -0.23 -9.10
CA SER A 133 -10.86 -0.94 -10.18
C SER A 133 -9.37 -0.70 -10.05
N PRO A 134 -8.63 -1.60 -9.39
CA PRO A 134 -7.20 -1.39 -9.24
C PRO A 134 -6.51 -1.34 -10.59
N ILE A 135 -5.59 -0.38 -10.73
CA ILE A 135 -4.67 -0.36 -11.85
C ILE A 135 -3.59 -1.38 -11.53
N VAL A 136 -3.59 -2.48 -12.26
CA VAL A 136 -2.74 -3.64 -11.94
C VAL A 136 -1.58 -3.71 -12.90
N ASN A 137 -0.38 -3.89 -12.33
CA ASN A 137 0.77 -4.33 -13.07
C ASN A 137 1.00 -5.80 -12.71
N THR A 138 0.51 -6.70 -13.57
CA THR A 138 0.61 -8.15 -13.35
C THR A 138 2.00 -8.67 -13.69
N GLN A 139 2.30 -9.80 -13.09
CA GLN A 139 3.57 -10.50 -13.37
C GLN A 139 3.58 -11.18 -14.75
#